data_633737c2f20c76dfac65314251b98b47
#
_entry.id   633737c2f20c76dfac65314251b98b47
#
_cell.length_a   1.000
_cell.length_b   1.000
_cell.length_c   1.000
_cell.angle_alpha   90.00
_cell.angle_beta   90.00
_cell.angle_gamma   90.00
#
_symmetry.space_group_name_H-M   'P 1'
#
loop_
_entity.id
_entity.type
_entity.pdbx_description
1 polymer ?
#
loop_
_entity_poly.entity_id
_entity_poly.type
_entity_poly.pdbx_seq_one_letter_code
_entity_poly.pdbx_strand_id
1 'polypeptide(L)'
;MNILVLNGSPKGKNSVTLQTVLYWELLFPEQSFDILHVGQNIKALEKDLSPALDAIQKADILLFSYPVYTFLAPCQLHRFIELLKASGADLSDKYASQLTTSKHFYDITAHRYIQDICDDLGLRYIKGLSADMDDLTCKKGQQEAADFFRYLCWSVENGIYEHKQNVPYQATHKSVSAADHAENLKSGDVVIVADLQENDLQLQNMIARFQSRFPRKTRIVNIRQYPFRGGCLGCFHCAATGKCIYTDGFDDYLRNEIQTAEAIVYAFTIRDHSMGARFKMYDDRQFCNGHRTVTIGMPIGYLVSGDLSREQNLQTLMEARAQVGSNFLSGIATDEIDPDRDIDQLCAKLEYALQTRYLPPQNFYGIGGMKIFRDLIWLMQGMMRADHKFYKAHKQYDFPQKQRGKMLAMYLVGAMMNSKKLKTKLGSAMTDGMLMPYKKVLDQVKKEQSQN
;
A
#
# COMPACT_ATOMS: atom_id res chain seq x y z
N MET A 1 -27.48 -4.88 20.32
CA MET A 1 -26.59 -5.75 19.52
C MET A 1 -25.25 -5.87 20.23
N ASN A 2 -24.62 -7.03 20.15
CA ASN A 2 -23.29 -7.29 20.70
C ASN A 2 -22.24 -7.06 19.62
N ILE A 3 -21.41 -6.06 19.78
CA ILE A 3 -20.40 -5.66 18.81
C ILE A 3 -19.02 -6.06 19.33
N LEU A 4 -18.37 -7.00 18.67
CA LEU A 4 -17.00 -7.34 18.98
C LEU A 4 -16.05 -6.52 18.11
N VAL A 5 -15.29 -5.65 18.77
CA VAL A 5 -14.27 -4.82 18.12
C VAL A 5 -12.96 -5.59 18.03
N LEU A 6 -12.59 -5.99 16.83
CA LEU A 6 -11.30 -6.62 16.52
C LEU A 6 -10.27 -5.51 16.31
N ASN A 7 -9.67 -5.05 17.43
CA ASN A 7 -8.68 -3.97 17.38
C ASN A 7 -7.33 -4.48 16.84
N GLY A 8 -7.12 -4.28 15.54
CA GLY A 8 -5.91 -4.68 14.82
C GLY A 8 -4.69 -3.78 15.06
N SER A 9 -4.85 -2.70 15.80
CA SER A 9 -3.74 -1.81 16.13
C SER A 9 -2.75 -2.47 17.10
N PRO A 10 -1.43 -2.45 16.80
CA PRO A 10 -0.42 -2.94 17.76
C PRO A 10 -0.31 -2.07 19.03
N LYS A 11 -0.94 -0.89 19.03
CA LYS A 11 -0.99 0.01 20.21
C LYS A 11 -2.07 -0.36 21.23
N GLY A 12 -2.92 -1.35 20.93
CA GLY A 12 -4.00 -1.77 21.81
C GLY A 12 -4.91 -0.62 22.20
N LYS A 13 -5.13 -0.39 23.49
CA LYS A 13 -5.97 0.69 24.01
C LYS A 13 -5.52 2.11 23.63
N ASN A 14 -4.27 2.28 23.23
CA ASN A 14 -3.71 3.56 22.78
C ASN A 14 -3.85 3.80 21.27
N SER A 15 -4.67 3.00 20.58
CA SER A 15 -5.00 3.19 19.16
C SER A 15 -5.84 4.45 18.97
N VAL A 16 -5.47 5.27 17.99
CA VAL A 16 -6.29 6.44 17.58
C VAL A 16 -7.63 5.95 17.00
N THR A 17 -7.61 4.91 16.19
CA THR A 17 -8.82 4.32 15.60
C THR A 17 -9.81 3.86 16.68
N LEU A 18 -9.32 3.27 17.76
CA LEU A 18 -10.15 2.83 18.87
C LEU A 18 -10.90 3.98 19.55
N GLN A 19 -10.39 5.22 19.51
CA GLN A 19 -11.06 6.36 20.14
C GLN A 19 -12.45 6.63 19.54
N THR A 20 -12.65 6.32 18.25
CA THR A 20 -13.97 6.42 17.61
C THR A 20 -14.93 5.36 18.17
N VAL A 21 -14.45 4.16 18.46
CA VAL A 21 -15.27 3.12 19.11
C VAL A 21 -15.68 3.56 20.52
N LEU A 22 -14.73 4.08 21.32
CA LEU A 22 -15.04 4.59 22.65
C LEU A 22 -16.02 5.77 22.62
N TYR A 23 -15.96 6.59 21.57
CA TYR A 23 -16.94 7.65 21.32
C TYR A 23 -18.33 7.08 21.04
N TRP A 24 -18.45 6.00 20.25
CA TRP A 24 -19.73 5.32 20.00
C TRP A 24 -20.28 4.66 21.26
N GLU A 25 -19.44 4.03 22.08
CA GLU A 25 -19.85 3.42 23.36
C GLU A 25 -20.51 4.44 24.29
N LEU A 26 -19.97 5.67 24.32
CA LEU A 26 -20.56 6.75 25.10
C LEU A 26 -21.85 7.33 24.49
N LEU A 27 -21.93 7.35 23.14
CA LEU A 27 -23.05 7.98 22.43
C LEU A 27 -24.26 7.04 22.28
N PHE A 28 -24.02 5.72 22.26
CA PHE A 28 -25.02 4.67 22.06
C PHE A 28 -24.98 3.62 23.17
N PRO A 29 -25.35 4.01 24.43
CA PRO A 29 -25.21 3.14 25.59
C PRO A 29 -26.15 1.92 25.58
N GLU A 30 -27.11 1.87 24.66
CA GLU A 30 -28.00 0.72 24.42
C GLU A 30 -27.30 -0.41 23.63
N GLN A 31 -26.11 -0.17 23.06
CA GLN A 31 -25.31 -1.16 22.36
C GLN A 31 -24.22 -1.71 23.27
N SER A 32 -23.87 -2.98 23.11
CA SER A 32 -22.79 -3.61 23.87
C SER A 32 -21.53 -3.69 23.01
N PHE A 33 -20.42 -3.19 23.53
CA PHE A 33 -19.10 -3.25 22.86
C PHE A 33 -18.13 -4.10 23.68
N ASP A 34 -17.62 -5.17 23.07
CA ASP A 34 -16.51 -5.95 23.58
C ASP A 34 -15.27 -5.68 22.72
N ILE A 35 -14.11 -5.41 23.36
CA ILE A 35 -12.89 -5.04 22.61
C ILE A 35 -11.82 -6.11 22.76
N LEU A 36 -11.48 -6.75 21.66
CA LEU A 36 -10.39 -7.71 21.57
C LEU A 36 -9.17 -7.06 20.90
N HIS A 37 -8.08 -6.87 21.67
CA HIS A 37 -6.86 -6.23 21.17
C HIS A 37 -5.99 -7.21 20.36
N VAL A 38 -6.47 -7.63 19.17
CA VAL A 38 -5.82 -8.66 18.34
C VAL A 38 -4.43 -8.24 17.88
N GLY A 39 -4.25 -6.97 17.51
CA GLY A 39 -2.95 -6.48 17.05
C GLY A 39 -1.90 -6.44 18.17
N GLN A 40 -2.28 -6.05 19.37
CA GLN A 40 -1.37 -6.01 20.52
C GLN A 40 -1.03 -7.41 21.04
N ASN A 41 -2.02 -8.31 21.03
CA ASN A 41 -1.93 -9.62 21.66
C ASN A 41 -1.65 -10.74 20.64
N ILE A 42 -1.25 -10.44 19.42
CA ILE A 42 -1.10 -11.43 18.34
C ILE A 42 -0.23 -12.63 18.75
N LYS A 43 0.87 -12.42 19.48
CA LYS A 43 1.74 -13.49 19.94
C LYS A 43 1.09 -14.44 20.96
N ALA A 44 0.12 -13.97 21.72
CA ALA A 44 -0.66 -14.81 22.61
C ALA A 44 -1.70 -15.59 21.82
N LEU A 45 -2.37 -14.93 20.85
CA LEU A 45 -3.36 -15.55 19.98
C LEU A 45 -2.76 -16.62 19.04
N GLU A 46 -1.50 -16.49 18.67
CA GLU A 46 -0.77 -17.54 17.94
C GLU A 46 -0.60 -18.82 18.76
N LYS A 47 -0.61 -18.72 20.08
CA LYS A 47 -0.49 -19.88 20.98
C LYS A 47 -1.85 -20.47 21.33
N ASP A 48 -2.84 -19.62 21.54
CA ASP A 48 -4.19 -20.02 21.89
C ASP A 48 -5.21 -19.02 21.33
N LEU A 49 -5.95 -19.43 20.30
CA LEU A 49 -6.99 -18.65 19.65
C LEU A 49 -8.36 -18.77 20.34
N SER A 50 -8.54 -19.75 21.24
CA SER A 50 -9.84 -20.06 21.84
C SER A 50 -10.54 -18.86 22.47
N PRO A 51 -9.88 -17.96 23.23
CA PRO A 51 -10.56 -16.78 23.79
C PRO A 51 -11.12 -15.84 22.71
N ALA A 52 -10.46 -15.75 21.55
CA ALA A 52 -10.95 -14.95 20.45
C ALA A 52 -12.16 -15.61 19.78
N LEU A 53 -12.13 -16.92 19.58
CA LEU A 53 -13.26 -17.67 19.01
C LEU A 53 -14.49 -17.61 19.93
N ASP A 54 -14.31 -17.72 21.24
CA ASP A 54 -15.39 -17.59 22.23
C ASP A 54 -16.03 -16.20 22.20
N ALA A 55 -15.24 -15.14 22.03
CA ALA A 55 -15.75 -13.79 21.91
C ALA A 55 -16.48 -13.57 20.57
N ILE A 56 -15.93 -14.08 19.47
CA ILE A 56 -16.54 -14.02 18.13
C ILE A 56 -17.90 -14.72 18.13
N GLN A 57 -18.01 -15.87 18.78
CA GLN A 57 -19.26 -16.65 18.80
C GLN A 57 -20.43 -15.89 19.44
N LYS A 58 -20.15 -15.03 20.42
CA LYS A 58 -21.15 -14.25 21.17
C LYS A 58 -21.55 -12.96 20.46
N ALA A 59 -20.80 -12.53 19.45
CA ALA A 59 -21.02 -11.28 18.77
C ALA A 59 -22.09 -11.39 17.67
N ASP A 60 -22.85 -10.32 17.48
CA ASP A 60 -23.72 -10.12 16.31
C ASP A 60 -22.95 -9.48 15.17
N ILE A 61 -22.03 -8.57 15.52
CA ILE A 61 -21.22 -7.77 14.57
C ILE A 61 -19.74 -7.90 14.90
N LEU A 62 -18.91 -8.20 13.90
CA LEU A 62 -17.46 -8.12 13.96
C LEU A 62 -16.99 -6.80 13.36
N LEU A 63 -16.44 -5.90 14.17
CA LEU A 63 -15.93 -4.61 13.72
C LEU A 63 -14.41 -4.62 13.65
N PHE A 64 -13.83 -4.69 12.45
CA PHE A 64 -12.40 -4.58 12.23
C PHE A 64 -11.96 -3.13 12.40
N SER A 65 -11.28 -2.82 13.50
CA SER A 65 -10.82 -1.46 13.86
C SER A 65 -9.30 -1.38 13.79
N TYR A 66 -8.73 -0.62 12.84
CA TYR A 66 -7.28 -0.61 12.61
C TYR A 66 -6.78 0.67 11.93
N PRO A 67 -5.52 1.08 12.18
CA PRO A 67 -4.86 2.12 11.39
C PRO A 67 -4.38 1.53 10.05
N VAL A 68 -4.38 2.33 8.99
CA VAL A 68 -3.80 1.92 7.70
C VAL A 68 -2.27 1.98 7.78
N TYR A 69 -1.62 0.85 7.55
CA TYR A 69 -0.15 0.72 7.48
C TYR A 69 0.26 0.23 6.10
N THR A 70 1.16 0.96 5.44
CA THR A 70 1.64 0.58 4.11
C THR A 70 0.52 0.06 3.19
N PHE A 71 -0.48 0.92 2.94
CA PHE A 71 -1.61 0.68 2.04
C PHE A 71 -2.65 -0.35 2.49
N LEU A 72 -2.41 -1.10 3.56
CA LEU A 72 -3.27 -2.19 4.04
C LEU A 72 -3.47 -2.12 5.57
N ALA A 73 -4.10 -3.15 6.12
CA ALA A 73 -4.14 -3.39 7.55
C ALA A 73 -2.72 -3.72 8.09
N PRO A 74 -2.43 -3.49 9.40
CA PRO A 74 -1.17 -3.89 10.01
C PRO A 74 -0.94 -5.40 9.93
N CYS A 75 0.31 -5.83 9.81
CA CYS A 75 0.65 -7.26 9.69
C CYS A 75 0.13 -8.13 10.85
N GLN A 76 -0.06 -7.54 12.02
CA GLN A 76 -0.64 -8.23 13.17
C GLN A 76 -2.11 -8.61 12.90
N LEU A 77 -2.88 -7.74 12.23
CA LEU A 77 -4.25 -8.05 11.84
C LEU A 77 -4.28 -9.08 10.71
N HIS A 78 -3.37 -8.99 9.73
CA HIS A 78 -3.21 -10.04 8.72
C HIS A 78 -2.95 -11.41 9.37
N ARG A 79 -2.05 -11.45 10.36
CA ARG A 79 -1.76 -12.71 11.06
C ARG A 79 -2.97 -13.25 11.83
N PHE A 80 -3.75 -12.37 12.46
CA PHE A 80 -4.99 -12.78 13.13
C PHE A 80 -6.00 -13.35 12.12
N ILE A 81 -6.13 -12.75 10.95
CA ILE A 81 -7.01 -13.24 9.87
C ILE A 81 -6.56 -14.63 9.39
N GLU A 82 -5.27 -14.85 9.19
CA GLU A 82 -4.74 -16.18 8.85
C GLU A 82 -5.12 -17.23 9.90
N LEU A 83 -5.00 -16.90 11.19
CA LEU A 83 -5.36 -17.80 12.29
C LEU A 83 -6.88 -18.05 12.31
N LEU A 84 -7.69 -17.02 12.10
CA LEU A 84 -9.15 -17.13 12.08
C LEU A 84 -9.62 -18.00 10.91
N LYS A 85 -9.08 -17.83 9.72
CA LYS A 85 -9.38 -18.68 8.55
C LYS A 85 -8.94 -20.15 8.80
N ALA A 86 -7.76 -20.35 9.38
CA ALA A 86 -7.24 -21.67 9.70
C ALA A 86 -8.06 -22.41 10.77
N SER A 87 -8.81 -21.69 11.63
CA SER A 87 -9.67 -22.29 12.64
C SER A 87 -10.90 -23.01 12.05
N GLY A 88 -11.33 -22.63 10.83
CA GLY A 88 -12.52 -23.17 10.19
C GLY A 88 -13.84 -22.77 10.88
N ALA A 89 -13.83 -21.71 11.69
CA ALA A 89 -15.03 -21.24 12.37
C ALA A 89 -16.10 -20.80 11.36
N ASP A 90 -17.34 -21.24 11.56
CA ASP A 90 -18.49 -20.77 10.79
C ASP A 90 -18.92 -19.38 11.28
N LEU A 91 -18.90 -18.39 10.40
CA LEU A 91 -19.21 -16.99 10.68
C LEU A 91 -20.37 -16.47 9.80
N SER A 92 -21.06 -17.33 9.08
CA SER A 92 -22.06 -16.98 8.06
C SER A 92 -23.31 -16.28 8.61
N ASP A 93 -23.57 -16.41 9.91
CA ASP A 93 -24.67 -15.75 10.62
C ASP A 93 -24.34 -14.32 11.08
N LYS A 94 -23.05 -13.91 11.02
CA LYS A 94 -22.55 -12.67 11.60
C LYS A 94 -22.42 -11.55 10.58
N TYR A 95 -22.67 -10.34 11.04
CA TYR A 95 -22.36 -9.14 10.27
C TYR A 95 -20.92 -8.71 10.50
N ALA A 96 -20.37 -8.02 9.52
CA ALA A 96 -19.05 -7.43 9.65
C ALA A 96 -19.00 -6.01 9.06
N SER A 97 -18.17 -5.18 9.66
CA SER A 97 -17.82 -3.87 9.11
C SER A 97 -16.40 -3.50 9.50
N GLN A 98 -15.93 -2.35 9.08
CA GLN A 98 -14.60 -1.87 9.41
C GLN A 98 -14.55 -0.39 9.72
N LEU A 99 -13.60 -0.02 10.54
CA LEU A 99 -13.25 1.35 10.90
C LEU A 99 -11.75 1.55 10.73
N THR A 100 -11.36 2.52 9.93
CA THR A 100 -9.95 2.88 9.79
C THR A 100 -9.69 4.32 10.15
N THR A 101 -8.46 4.60 10.56
CA THR A 101 -7.92 5.97 10.62
C THR A 101 -6.61 6.05 9.82
N SER A 102 -6.50 7.10 9.02
CA SER A 102 -5.31 7.39 8.22
C SER A 102 -5.29 8.88 7.85
N LYS A 103 -4.40 9.28 6.95
CA LYS A 103 -4.50 10.55 6.21
C LYS A 103 -5.10 10.31 4.81
N HIS A 104 -6.01 9.35 4.69
CA HIS A 104 -6.57 8.87 3.42
C HIS A 104 -5.51 8.39 2.42
N PHE A 105 -4.37 7.94 2.95
CA PHE A 105 -3.29 7.40 2.13
C PHE A 105 -3.56 5.93 1.84
N TYR A 106 -4.15 5.66 0.68
CA TYR A 106 -4.50 4.30 0.23
C TYR A 106 -5.36 3.49 1.22
N ASP A 107 -6.23 4.15 1.95
CA ASP A 107 -7.24 3.52 2.79
C ASP A 107 -8.21 2.65 1.98
N ILE A 108 -8.45 3.01 0.72
CA ILE A 108 -9.29 2.22 -0.18
C ILE A 108 -8.73 0.79 -0.41
N THR A 109 -7.43 0.62 -0.52
CA THR A 109 -6.83 -0.71 -0.68
C THR A 109 -6.91 -1.53 0.61
N ALA A 110 -6.82 -0.88 1.77
CA ALA A 110 -7.05 -1.51 3.06
C ALA A 110 -8.51 -1.96 3.25
N HIS A 111 -9.46 -1.10 2.83
CA HIS A 111 -10.89 -1.42 2.91
C HIS A 111 -11.29 -2.57 2.00
N ARG A 112 -10.79 -2.60 0.76
CA ARG A 112 -11.03 -3.71 -0.17
C ARG A 112 -10.47 -5.03 0.36
N TYR A 113 -9.28 -5.00 0.92
CA TYR A 113 -8.68 -6.18 1.52
C TYR A 113 -9.56 -6.80 2.62
N ILE A 114 -10.07 -6.00 3.57
CA ILE A 114 -10.94 -6.52 4.63
C ILE A 114 -12.30 -6.98 4.07
N GLN A 115 -12.83 -6.31 3.04
CA GLN A 115 -14.06 -6.76 2.37
C GLN A 115 -13.86 -8.15 1.75
N ASP A 116 -12.78 -8.36 0.99
CA ASP A 116 -12.46 -9.66 0.38
C ASP A 116 -12.31 -10.76 1.44
N ILE A 117 -11.69 -10.44 2.59
CA ILE A 117 -11.57 -11.35 3.73
C ILE A 117 -12.94 -11.67 4.34
N CYS A 118 -13.81 -10.69 4.51
CA CYS A 118 -15.17 -10.91 5.02
C CYS A 118 -15.97 -11.82 4.09
N ASP A 119 -15.82 -11.62 2.78
CA ASP A 119 -16.45 -12.48 1.77
C ASP A 119 -15.96 -13.92 1.86
N ASP A 120 -14.65 -14.17 2.03
CA ASP A 120 -14.07 -15.50 2.19
C ASP A 120 -14.54 -16.20 3.48
N LEU A 121 -14.73 -15.42 4.55
CA LEU A 121 -15.21 -15.91 5.82
C LEU A 121 -16.75 -16.09 5.86
N GLY A 122 -17.45 -15.78 4.77
CA GLY A 122 -18.91 -15.85 4.68
C GLY A 122 -19.64 -14.79 5.50
N LEU A 123 -18.95 -13.76 5.98
CA LEU A 123 -19.53 -12.69 6.78
C LEU A 123 -20.43 -11.78 5.95
N ARG A 124 -21.51 -11.28 6.53
CA ARG A 124 -22.41 -10.29 5.94
C ARG A 124 -21.78 -8.91 6.06
N TYR A 125 -20.97 -8.54 5.06
CA TYR A 125 -20.17 -7.31 5.11
C TYR A 125 -21.01 -6.06 4.85
N ILE A 126 -20.84 -5.04 5.69
CA ILE A 126 -21.38 -3.68 5.53
C ILE A 126 -20.19 -2.73 5.38
N LYS A 127 -20.25 -1.87 4.36
CA LYS A 127 -19.18 -0.93 4.02
C LYS A 127 -18.75 -0.11 5.22
N GLY A 128 -17.45 -0.01 5.45
CA GLY A 128 -16.88 0.59 6.65
C GLY A 128 -16.65 2.10 6.57
N LEU A 129 -16.27 2.69 7.71
CA LEU A 129 -15.87 4.09 7.85
C LEU A 129 -14.36 4.25 7.66
N SER A 130 -13.98 5.06 6.67
CA SER A 130 -12.61 5.56 6.52
C SER A 130 -12.54 6.98 7.07
N ALA A 131 -11.90 7.16 8.23
CA ALA A 131 -11.77 8.45 8.91
C ALA A 131 -10.37 9.02 8.77
N ASP A 132 -10.25 10.36 8.70
CA ASP A 132 -8.98 11.03 8.93
C ASP A 132 -8.59 10.96 10.42
N MET A 133 -7.30 10.98 10.70
CA MET A 133 -6.78 10.93 12.08
C MET A 133 -7.32 12.06 12.96
N ASP A 134 -7.72 13.17 12.38
CA ASP A 134 -8.19 14.37 13.10
C ASP A 134 -9.73 14.50 13.11
N ASP A 135 -10.47 13.65 12.40
CA ASP A 135 -11.93 13.77 12.24
C ASP A 135 -12.68 13.78 13.58
N LEU A 136 -12.34 12.86 14.48
CA LEU A 136 -13.01 12.80 15.78
C LEU A 136 -12.77 14.06 16.64
N THR A 137 -11.77 14.87 16.33
CA THR A 137 -11.46 16.11 17.07
C THR A 137 -12.30 17.30 16.63
N CYS A 138 -13.10 17.17 15.58
CA CYS A 138 -13.97 18.22 15.05
C CYS A 138 -15.43 17.77 15.00
N LYS A 139 -16.36 18.76 15.10
CA LYS A 139 -17.81 18.46 15.10
C LYS A 139 -18.29 17.72 13.86
N LYS A 140 -17.73 18.04 12.70
CA LYS A 140 -18.08 17.38 11.43
C LYS A 140 -17.74 15.89 11.48
N GLY A 141 -16.51 15.54 11.82
CA GLY A 141 -16.09 14.15 11.90
C GLY A 141 -16.78 13.37 13.03
N GLN A 142 -17.09 14.01 14.15
CA GLN A 142 -17.94 13.43 15.21
C GLN A 142 -19.34 13.08 14.67
N GLN A 143 -19.94 13.98 13.89
CA GLN A 143 -21.23 13.73 13.26
C GLN A 143 -21.14 12.60 12.21
N GLU A 144 -20.13 12.61 11.36
CA GLU A 144 -19.90 11.58 10.36
C GLU A 144 -19.73 10.18 11.02
N ALA A 145 -18.97 10.11 12.10
CA ALA A 145 -18.81 8.88 12.88
C ALA A 145 -20.14 8.41 13.49
N ALA A 146 -20.94 9.31 14.06
CA ALA A 146 -22.24 8.99 14.64
C ALA A 146 -23.25 8.52 13.57
N ASP A 147 -23.28 9.18 12.43
CA ASP A 147 -24.18 8.85 11.31
C ASP A 147 -23.81 7.51 10.68
N PHE A 148 -22.51 7.23 10.55
CA PHE A 148 -22.06 5.92 10.11
C PHE A 148 -22.51 4.81 11.06
N PHE A 149 -22.37 5.01 12.37
CA PHE A 149 -22.77 3.98 13.34
C PHE A 149 -24.28 3.71 13.30
N ARG A 150 -25.11 4.77 13.18
CA ARG A 150 -26.56 4.61 12.97
C ARG A 150 -26.87 3.85 11.69
N TYR A 151 -26.15 4.17 10.60
CA TYR A 151 -26.29 3.44 9.33
C TYR A 151 -25.91 1.96 9.47
N LEU A 152 -24.84 1.65 10.19
CA LEU A 152 -24.44 0.27 10.48
C LEU A 152 -25.52 -0.49 11.23
N CYS A 153 -26.04 0.08 12.33
CA CYS A 153 -27.13 -0.53 13.10
C CYS A 153 -28.38 -0.73 12.25
N TRP A 154 -28.79 0.30 11.52
CA TRP A 154 -29.94 0.23 10.62
C TRP A 154 -29.76 -0.85 9.53
N SER A 155 -28.59 -0.99 8.97
CA SER A 155 -28.28 -2.00 7.96
C SER A 155 -28.41 -3.41 8.52
N VAL A 156 -27.91 -3.67 9.73
CA VAL A 156 -28.05 -4.97 10.42
C VAL A 156 -29.51 -5.28 10.70
N GLU A 157 -30.28 -4.33 11.24
CA GLU A 157 -31.70 -4.48 11.58
C GLU A 157 -32.56 -4.78 10.34
N ASN A 158 -32.14 -4.27 9.16
CA ASN A 158 -32.89 -4.47 7.92
C ASN A 158 -32.29 -5.57 7.03
N GLY A 159 -31.27 -6.29 7.48
CA GLY A 159 -30.66 -7.38 6.72
C GLY A 159 -29.91 -6.91 5.44
N ILE A 160 -29.42 -5.66 5.44
CA ILE A 160 -28.72 -5.05 4.26
C ILE A 160 -27.22 -5.22 4.42
N TYR A 161 -26.59 -5.83 3.42
CA TYR A 161 -25.15 -6.04 3.36
C TYR A 161 -24.67 -6.17 1.90
N GLU A 162 -23.37 -6.04 1.66
CA GLU A 162 -22.75 -6.20 0.34
C GLU A 162 -22.72 -7.67 -0.05
N HIS A 163 -23.13 -7.98 -1.29
CA HIS A 163 -23.08 -9.33 -1.82
C HIS A 163 -21.90 -9.51 -2.77
N LYS A 164 -21.09 -10.55 -2.55
CA LYS A 164 -20.06 -10.95 -3.49
C LYS A 164 -20.71 -11.53 -4.75
N GLN A 165 -20.35 -10.99 -5.91
CA GLN A 165 -20.68 -11.62 -7.17
C GLN A 165 -19.69 -12.77 -7.40
N ASN A 166 -20.13 -14.01 -7.19
CA ASN A 166 -19.32 -15.19 -7.52
C ASN A 166 -19.25 -15.35 -9.04
N VAL A 167 -18.20 -14.86 -9.66
CA VAL A 167 -17.87 -15.15 -11.04
C VAL A 167 -17.15 -16.51 -11.07
N PRO A 168 -17.66 -17.52 -11.81
CA PRO A 168 -16.95 -18.79 -11.95
C PRO A 168 -15.57 -18.54 -12.55
N TYR A 169 -14.55 -19.04 -11.91
CA TYR A 169 -13.16 -18.93 -12.35
C TYR A 169 -12.51 -20.31 -12.33
N GLN A 170 -11.78 -20.62 -13.38
CA GLN A 170 -10.97 -21.83 -13.45
C GLN A 170 -9.50 -21.39 -13.45
N ALA A 171 -8.83 -21.62 -12.34
CA ALA A 171 -7.40 -21.35 -12.22
C ALA A 171 -6.61 -22.19 -13.22
N THR A 172 -5.70 -21.57 -13.95
CA THR A 172 -4.77 -22.26 -14.84
C THR A 172 -3.36 -21.89 -14.44
N HIS A 173 -2.81 -22.63 -13.48
CA HIS A 173 -1.40 -22.49 -13.13
C HIS A 173 -0.56 -23.39 -14.02
N LYS A 174 0.52 -22.85 -14.56
CA LYS A 174 1.48 -23.58 -15.37
C LYS A 174 2.80 -23.73 -14.66
N SER A 175 3.40 -24.88 -14.79
CA SER A 175 4.74 -25.12 -14.28
C SER A 175 5.76 -24.27 -15.04
N VAL A 176 6.72 -23.75 -14.30
CA VAL A 176 7.84 -22.97 -14.83
C VAL A 176 8.90 -23.93 -15.37
N SER A 177 9.34 -23.70 -16.61
CA SER A 177 10.39 -24.51 -17.23
C SER A 177 11.77 -24.10 -16.71
N ALA A 178 12.65 -25.09 -16.55
CA ALA A 178 14.06 -24.80 -16.32
C ALA A 178 14.64 -23.99 -17.48
N ALA A 179 15.55 -23.07 -17.17
CA ALA A 179 16.22 -22.26 -18.18
C ALA A 179 17.73 -22.41 -18.04
N ASP A 180 18.42 -22.31 -19.18
CA ASP A 180 19.88 -22.28 -19.18
C ASP A 180 20.37 -20.98 -18.54
N HIS A 181 21.50 -21.08 -17.84
CA HIS A 181 22.10 -19.90 -17.23
C HIS A 181 22.57 -18.92 -18.28
N ALA A 182 22.35 -17.63 -18.01
CA ALA A 182 22.85 -16.56 -18.85
C ALA A 182 24.39 -16.64 -18.94
N GLU A 183 24.92 -16.72 -20.16
CA GLU A 183 26.35 -16.66 -20.38
C GLU A 183 26.86 -15.24 -20.08
N ASN A 184 28.02 -15.14 -19.44
CA ASN A 184 28.70 -13.88 -19.13
C ASN A 184 27.88 -12.91 -18.26
N LEU A 185 27.77 -13.21 -16.97
CA LEU A 185 27.12 -12.33 -16.02
C LEU A 185 27.79 -10.95 -15.98
N LYS A 186 27.01 -9.92 -16.23
CA LYS A 186 27.43 -8.52 -16.05
C LYS A 186 27.63 -8.20 -14.56
N SER A 187 28.47 -7.20 -14.28
CA SER A 187 28.57 -6.67 -12.92
C SER A 187 27.21 -6.11 -12.46
N GLY A 188 26.95 -6.20 -11.18
CA GLY A 188 25.74 -5.65 -10.55
C GLY A 188 25.26 -6.53 -9.39
N ASP A 189 24.38 -5.98 -8.57
CA ASP A 189 23.75 -6.68 -7.44
C ASP A 189 22.23 -6.46 -7.49
N VAL A 190 21.48 -7.53 -7.71
CA VAL A 190 20.03 -7.52 -7.69
C VAL A 190 19.54 -8.44 -6.57
N VAL A 191 18.77 -7.88 -5.65
CA VAL A 191 18.23 -8.64 -4.52
C VAL A 191 16.82 -9.14 -4.79
N ILE A 192 16.61 -10.43 -4.53
CA ILE A 192 15.28 -11.06 -4.53
C ILE A 192 14.84 -11.16 -3.07
N VAL A 193 13.89 -10.32 -2.67
CA VAL A 193 13.30 -10.36 -1.32
C VAL A 193 12.12 -11.30 -1.35
N ALA A 194 12.26 -12.49 -0.75
CA ALA A 194 11.29 -13.56 -0.89
C ALA A 194 10.66 -13.96 0.46
N ASP A 195 9.35 -14.24 0.44
CA ASP A 195 8.65 -15.00 1.49
C ASP A 195 8.52 -16.45 1.05
N LEU A 196 9.60 -17.21 1.19
CA LEU A 196 9.74 -18.54 0.62
C LEU A 196 9.63 -19.61 1.69
N GLN A 197 8.63 -20.48 1.57
CA GLN A 197 8.49 -21.70 2.38
C GLN A 197 9.10 -22.92 1.65
N GLU A 198 9.41 -23.96 2.39
CA GLU A 198 9.99 -25.20 1.84
C GLU A 198 9.09 -25.89 0.81
N ASN A 199 7.77 -25.76 0.97
CA ASN A 199 6.77 -26.35 0.09
C ASN A 199 6.28 -25.43 -1.04
N ASP A 200 6.75 -24.19 -1.13
CA ASP A 200 6.39 -23.25 -2.19
C ASP A 200 7.16 -23.53 -3.50
N LEU A 201 7.05 -24.76 -4.02
CA LEU A 201 7.83 -25.24 -5.17
C LEU A 201 7.66 -24.35 -6.41
N GLN A 202 6.44 -23.85 -6.64
CA GLN A 202 6.18 -23.01 -7.81
C GLN A 202 6.94 -21.67 -7.73
N LEU A 203 6.88 -21.00 -6.59
CA LEU A 203 7.64 -19.77 -6.36
C LEU A 203 9.15 -20.02 -6.42
N GLN A 204 9.63 -21.18 -5.92
CA GLN A 204 11.05 -21.58 -6.03
C GLN A 204 11.46 -21.69 -7.51
N ASN A 205 10.64 -22.35 -8.35
CA ASN A 205 10.89 -22.49 -9.77
C ASN A 205 10.90 -21.13 -10.50
N MET A 206 9.98 -20.24 -10.15
CA MET A 206 9.95 -18.86 -10.71
C MET A 206 11.24 -18.10 -10.37
N ILE A 207 11.69 -18.17 -9.11
CA ILE A 207 12.93 -17.55 -8.67
C ILE A 207 14.13 -18.15 -9.39
N ALA A 208 14.20 -19.49 -9.49
CA ALA A 208 15.29 -20.20 -10.17
C ALA A 208 15.37 -19.80 -11.65
N ARG A 209 14.23 -19.73 -12.37
CA ARG A 209 14.19 -19.26 -13.75
C ARG A 209 14.65 -17.81 -13.86
N PHE A 210 14.15 -16.91 -13.00
CA PHE A 210 14.60 -15.52 -13.00
C PHE A 210 16.12 -15.42 -12.83
N GLN A 211 16.69 -16.15 -11.87
CA GLN A 211 18.15 -16.17 -11.63
C GLN A 211 18.92 -16.72 -12.83
N SER A 212 18.41 -17.74 -13.51
CA SER A 212 19.04 -18.32 -14.69
C SER A 212 18.98 -17.40 -15.92
N ARG A 213 17.88 -16.67 -16.10
CA ARG A 213 17.66 -15.79 -17.26
C ARG A 213 18.22 -14.39 -17.09
N PHE A 214 18.35 -13.91 -15.85
CA PHE A 214 18.80 -12.55 -15.60
C PHE A 214 20.31 -12.40 -15.79
N PRO A 215 20.78 -11.42 -16.59
CA PRO A 215 22.20 -11.34 -16.99
C PRO A 215 23.12 -10.70 -15.94
N ARG A 216 22.67 -10.50 -14.70
CA ARG A 216 23.48 -9.95 -13.60
C ARG A 216 23.44 -10.88 -12.40
N LYS A 217 24.40 -10.68 -11.48
CA LYS A 217 24.41 -11.40 -10.21
C LYS A 217 23.13 -11.12 -9.41
N THR A 218 22.50 -12.17 -8.92
CA THR A 218 21.33 -12.10 -8.06
C THR A 218 21.61 -12.76 -6.71
N ARG A 219 20.96 -12.31 -5.66
CA ARG A 219 20.98 -12.94 -4.34
C ARG A 219 19.58 -12.96 -3.72
N ILE A 220 19.29 -13.99 -2.96
CA ILE A 220 17.99 -14.17 -2.31
C ILE A 220 18.11 -13.75 -0.84
N VAL A 221 17.17 -12.93 -0.41
CA VAL A 221 16.91 -12.62 0.99
C VAL A 221 15.55 -13.23 1.36
N ASN A 222 15.59 -14.43 1.99
CA ASN A 222 14.37 -15.03 2.50
C ASN A 222 13.98 -14.39 3.84
N ILE A 223 12.94 -13.58 3.85
CA ILE A 223 12.48 -12.86 5.04
C ILE A 223 11.99 -13.77 6.17
N ARG A 224 11.72 -15.06 5.88
CA ARG A 224 11.37 -16.03 6.91
C ARG A 224 12.53 -16.34 7.84
N GLN A 225 13.75 -16.28 7.31
CA GLN A 225 14.96 -16.52 8.09
C GLN A 225 15.36 -15.33 8.97
N TYR A 226 14.80 -14.12 8.71
CA TYR A 226 15.10 -12.97 9.53
C TYR A 226 14.35 -13.02 10.88
N PRO A 227 15.04 -12.86 12.03
CA PRO A 227 14.45 -13.02 13.36
C PRO A 227 13.71 -11.74 13.82
N PHE A 228 12.65 -11.34 13.12
CA PHE A 228 11.85 -10.19 13.52
C PHE A 228 11.31 -10.31 14.94
N ARG A 229 11.51 -9.30 15.76
CA ARG A 229 10.88 -9.22 17.10
C ARG A 229 9.38 -8.91 17.04
N GLY A 230 8.90 -8.40 15.91
CA GLY A 230 7.50 -8.09 15.66
C GLY A 230 7.30 -7.12 14.50
N GLY A 231 6.04 -6.87 14.15
CA GLY A 231 5.66 -5.92 13.12
C GLY A 231 5.77 -4.45 13.58
N CYS A 232 5.64 -3.52 12.66
CA CYS A 232 5.69 -2.09 12.97
C CYS A 232 4.66 -1.70 14.03
N LEU A 233 5.08 -0.89 15.02
CA LEU A 233 4.23 -0.42 16.12
C LEU A 233 3.55 0.93 15.81
N GLY A 234 3.86 1.57 14.68
CA GLY A 234 3.37 2.90 14.34
C GLY A 234 3.78 3.98 15.38
N CYS A 235 4.94 3.83 16.01
CA CYS A 235 5.39 4.66 17.13
C CYS A 235 6.01 6.00 16.72
N PHE A 236 6.20 6.26 15.42
CA PHE A 236 6.83 7.45 14.83
C PHE A 236 8.30 7.69 15.24
N HIS A 237 8.92 6.78 15.97
CA HIS A 237 10.32 6.93 16.39
C HIS A 237 11.26 7.15 15.18
N CYS A 238 11.07 6.42 14.11
CA CYS A 238 11.87 6.52 12.88
C CYS A 238 11.67 7.85 12.12
N ALA A 239 10.48 8.45 12.18
CA ALA A 239 10.23 9.77 11.57
C ALA A 239 11.00 10.90 12.29
N ALA A 240 11.18 10.76 13.60
CA ALA A 240 11.91 11.72 14.43
C ALA A 240 13.43 11.51 14.37
N THR A 241 13.90 10.26 14.52
CA THR A 241 15.31 9.92 14.76
C THR A 241 16.02 9.33 13.53
N GLY A 242 15.25 8.81 12.56
CA GLY A 242 15.77 8.04 11.42
C GLY A 242 16.05 6.57 11.73
N LYS A 243 15.79 6.08 12.96
CA LYS A 243 16.04 4.69 13.39
C LYS A 243 14.77 4.02 13.89
N CYS A 244 14.70 2.69 13.79
CA CYS A 244 13.63 1.91 14.37
C CYS A 244 13.73 1.87 15.90
N ILE A 245 12.58 1.72 16.58
CA ILE A 245 12.56 1.48 18.04
C ILE A 245 12.99 0.05 18.38
N TYR A 246 12.82 -0.90 17.47
CA TYR A 246 13.32 -2.25 17.64
C TYR A 246 14.84 -2.29 17.53
N THR A 247 15.44 -3.14 18.35
CA THR A 247 16.89 -3.39 18.40
C THR A 247 17.24 -4.76 17.83
N ASP A 248 16.45 -5.26 16.86
CA ASP A 248 16.68 -6.52 16.17
C ASP A 248 17.59 -6.39 14.94
N GLY A 249 18.15 -5.22 14.70
CA GLY A 249 19.08 -4.93 13.61
C GLY A 249 18.44 -4.81 12.23
N PHE A 250 17.10 -4.91 12.12
CA PHE A 250 16.43 -4.92 10.82
C PHE A 250 16.62 -3.64 10.02
N ASP A 251 16.64 -2.48 10.65
CA ASP A 251 16.82 -1.21 9.95
C ASP A 251 18.21 -1.07 9.31
N ASP A 252 19.26 -1.55 9.97
CA ASP A 252 20.60 -1.61 9.40
C ASP A 252 20.69 -2.69 8.31
N TYR A 253 20.09 -3.85 8.53
CA TYR A 253 20.01 -4.92 7.53
C TYR A 253 19.29 -4.45 6.25
N LEU A 254 18.13 -3.82 6.40
CA LEU A 254 17.37 -3.27 5.26
C LEU A 254 18.20 -2.29 4.44
N ARG A 255 18.89 -1.35 5.12
CA ARG A 255 19.67 -0.29 4.46
C ARG A 255 20.95 -0.81 3.81
N ASN A 256 21.65 -1.72 4.47
CA ASN A 256 22.97 -2.17 4.02
C ASN A 256 22.90 -3.39 3.09
N GLU A 257 21.90 -4.27 3.30
CA GLU A 257 21.83 -5.53 2.54
C GLU A 257 20.73 -5.50 1.44
N ILE A 258 19.68 -4.70 1.57
CA ILE A 258 18.61 -4.71 0.59
C ILE A 258 18.59 -3.43 -0.25
N GLN A 259 18.63 -2.26 0.39
CA GLN A 259 18.46 -0.98 -0.30
C GLN A 259 19.74 -0.45 -0.99
N THR A 260 20.87 -1.13 -0.84
CA THR A 260 22.11 -0.87 -1.58
C THR A 260 22.13 -1.59 -2.93
N ALA A 261 21.22 -2.53 -3.16
CA ALA A 261 21.12 -3.22 -4.45
C ALA A 261 20.75 -2.26 -5.59
N GLU A 262 21.12 -2.60 -6.82
CA GLU A 262 20.77 -1.82 -8.01
C GLU A 262 19.28 -1.96 -8.38
N ALA A 263 18.67 -3.11 -8.04
CA ALA A 263 17.24 -3.39 -8.21
C ALA A 263 16.75 -4.37 -7.15
N ILE A 264 15.45 -4.33 -6.89
CA ILE A 264 14.77 -5.24 -5.96
C ILE A 264 13.68 -6.01 -6.70
N VAL A 265 13.68 -7.34 -6.56
CA VAL A 265 12.59 -8.20 -7.00
C VAL A 265 11.90 -8.78 -5.77
N TYR A 266 10.62 -8.48 -5.60
CA TYR A 266 9.82 -9.03 -4.52
C TYR A 266 9.19 -10.35 -4.96
N ALA A 267 9.26 -11.38 -4.13
CA ALA A 267 8.79 -12.73 -4.47
C ALA A 267 7.92 -13.30 -3.35
N PHE A 268 6.66 -13.61 -3.66
CA PHE A 268 5.73 -14.19 -2.69
C PHE A 268 4.62 -15.00 -3.38
N THR A 269 4.02 -15.89 -2.60
CA THR A 269 2.78 -16.57 -2.97
C THR A 269 1.60 -15.79 -2.40
N ILE A 270 0.55 -15.57 -3.20
CA ILE A 270 -0.67 -14.89 -2.75
C ILE A 270 -1.29 -15.67 -1.60
N ARG A 271 -1.61 -14.96 -0.54
CA ARG A 271 -2.31 -15.47 0.65
C ARG A 271 -3.32 -14.44 1.10
N ASP A 272 -4.55 -14.88 1.27
CA ASP A 272 -5.63 -14.01 1.76
C ASP A 272 -5.71 -12.69 0.98
N HIS A 273 -5.86 -12.77 -0.34
CA HIS A 273 -5.94 -11.61 -1.26
C HIS A 273 -4.75 -10.64 -1.21
N SER A 274 -3.64 -11.06 -0.61
CA SER A 274 -2.48 -10.19 -0.39
C SER A 274 -1.17 -11.00 -0.40
N MET A 275 -0.12 -10.38 0.10
CA MET A 275 1.23 -10.96 0.19
C MET A 275 1.45 -11.85 1.42
N GLY A 276 0.40 -12.13 2.22
CA GLY A 276 0.47 -12.85 3.48
C GLY A 276 1.08 -12.05 4.64
N ALA A 277 0.78 -12.45 5.88
CA ALA A 277 1.18 -11.70 7.07
C ALA A 277 2.71 -11.59 7.25
N ARG A 278 3.46 -12.58 6.82
CA ARG A 278 4.94 -12.55 6.96
C ARG A 278 5.58 -11.53 6.03
N PHE A 279 5.17 -11.51 4.76
CA PHE A 279 5.66 -10.50 3.83
C PHE A 279 5.16 -9.11 4.24
N LYS A 280 3.90 -9.01 4.69
CA LYS A 280 3.34 -7.76 5.23
C LYS A 280 4.11 -7.26 6.45
N MET A 281 4.64 -8.15 7.31
CA MET A 281 5.52 -7.77 8.43
C MET A 281 6.81 -7.11 7.93
N TYR A 282 7.48 -7.71 6.93
CA TYR A 282 8.63 -7.10 6.28
C TYR A 282 8.27 -5.73 5.70
N ASP A 283 7.14 -5.66 5.02
CA ASP A 283 6.62 -4.45 4.39
C ASP A 283 6.39 -3.33 5.40
N ASP A 284 5.68 -3.60 6.49
CA ASP A 284 5.47 -2.64 7.58
C ASP A 284 6.77 -2.22 8.27
N ARG A 285 7.75 -3.13 8.37
CA ARG A 285 9.03 -2.83 9.00
C ARG A 285 9.91 -1.90 8.15
N GLN A 286 9.65 -1.76 6.84
CA GLN A 286 10.29 -0.74 6.00
C GLN A 286 9.98 0.70 6.46
N PHE A 287 8.97 0.91 7.31
CA PHE A 287 8.76 2.18 8.00
C PHE A 287 9.92 2.63 8.90
N CYS A 288 10.94 1.80 9.12
CA CYS A 288 12.19 2.29 9.71
C CYS A 288 12.83 3.44 8.90
N ASN A 289 12.47 3.56 7.63
CA ASN A 289 12.80 4.72 6.79
C ASN A 289 11.87 5.93 6.99
N GLY A 290 10.82 5.82 7.83
CA GLY A 290 9.76 6.83 7.93
C GLY A 290 9.00 6.95 6.60
N HIS A 291 8.74 8.17 6.18
CA HIS A 291 8.09 8.46 4.89
C HIS A 291 9.10 8.86 3.80
N ARG A 292 10.38 8.54 4.01
CA ARG A 292 11.47 8.87 3.08
C ARG A 292 11.50 7.87 1.94
N THR A 293 11.47 8.37 0.72
CA THR A 293 11.56 7.58 -0.51
C THR A 293 13.03 7.28 -0.84
N VAL A 294 13.65 6.41 -0.05
CA VAL A 294 15.10 6.15 -0.11
C VAL A 294 15.56 5.39 -1.37
N THR A 295 14.61 4.76 -2.08
CA THR A 295 14.87 3.96 -3.29
C THR A 295 14.46 4.67 -4.58
N ILE A 296 14.40 6.01 -4.57
CA ILE A 296 14.04 6.79 -5.76
C ILE A 296 14.86 6.37 -6.99
N GLY A 297 14.18 6.10 -8.10
CA GLY A 297 14.80 5.71 -9.38
C GLY A 297 15.19 4.23 -9.47
N MET A 298 15.10 3.46 -8.39
CA MET A 298 15.43 2.04 -8.39
C MET A 298 14.40 1.25 -9.20
N PRO A 299 14.82 0.39 -10.15
CA PRO A 299 13.92 -0.56 -10.77
C PRO A 299 13.46 -1.62 -9.76
N ILE A 300 12.17 -1.97 -9.81
CA ILE A 300 11.60 -3.05 -9.00
C ILE A 300 10.79 -3.99 -9.88
N GLY A 301 10.68 -5.25 -9.44
CA GLY A 301 9.86 -6.26 -10.09
C GLY A 301 9.18 -7.16 -9.07
N TYR A 302 8.23 -7.97 -9.55
CA TYR A 302 7.54 -8.95 -8.71
C TYR A 302 7.52 -10.31 -9.38
N LEU A 303 7.73 -11.37 -8.58
CA LEU A 303 7.46 -12.76 -8.89
C LEU A 303 6.32 -13.20 -7.96
N VAL A 304 5.15 -13.43 -8.51
CA VAL A 304 3.94 -13.69 -7.73
C VAL A 304 3.33 -15.03 -8.14
N SER A 305 3.30 -15.99 -7.22
CA SER A 305 2.61 -17.26 -7.40
C SER A 305 1.18 -17.16 -6.88
N GLY A 306 0.21 -17.63 -7.66
CA GLY A 306 -1.21 -17.59 -7.35
C GLY A 306 -2.04 -16.77 -8.34
N ASP A 307 -3.36 -16.74 -8.14
CA ASP A 307 -4.36 -16.15 -9.05
C ASP A 307 -4.37 -14.62 -9.04
N LEU A 308 -3.27 -13.98 -9.45
CA LEU A 308 -3.13 -12.53 -9.42
C LEU A 308 -4.17 -11.81 -10.31
N SER A 309 -4.61 -12.44 -11.39
CA SER A 309 -5.63 -11.87 -12.29
C SER A 309 -6.96 -11.57 -11.57
N ARG A 310 -7.23 -12.25 -10.47
CA ARG A 310 -8.39 -12.03 -9.59
C ARG A 310 -8.15 -10.97 -8.51
N GLU A 311 -6.90 -10.63 -8.26
CA GLU A 311 -6.48 -9.76 -7.16
C GLU A 311 -6.18 -8.33 -7.64
N GLN A 312 -7.18 -7.67 -8.23
CA GLN A 312 -7.03 -6.29 -8.73
C GLN A 312 -6.58 -5.30 -7.64
N ASN A 313 -6.97 -5.55 -6.40
CA ASN A 313 -6.54 -4.74 -5.27
C ASN A 313 -5.04 -4.89 -5.00
N LEU A 314 -4.51 -6.11 -5.06
CA LEU A 314 -3.08 -6.38 -4.91
C LEU A 314 -2.28 -5.80 -6.08
N GLN A 315 -2.78 -5.91 -7.32
CA GLN A 315 -2.16 -5.27 -8.49
C GLN A 315 -2.07 -3.74 -8.32
N THR A 316 -3.18 -3.12 -7.91
CA THR A 316 -3.22 -1.67 -7.61
C THR A 316 -2.21 -1.29 -6.53
N LEU A 317 -2.10 -2.10 -5.48
CA LEU A 317 -1.14 -1.89 -4.39
C LEU A 317 0.31 -1.93 -4.88
N MET A 318 0.68 -2.93 -5.67
CA MET A 318 2.04 -3.07 -6.21
C MET A 318 2.41 -1.88 -7.11
N GLU A 319 1.50 -1.46 -7.99
CA GLU A 319 1.68 -0.28 -8.83
C GLU A 319 1.82 1.00 -7.98
N ALA A 320 0.91 1.21 -7.04
CA ALA A 320 0.91 2.39 -6.19
C ALA A 320 2.18 2.51 -5.35
N ARG A 321 2.69 1.38 -4.84
CA ARG A 321 3.96 1.36 -4.10
C ARG A 321 5.14 1.79 -4.97
N ALA A 322 5.23 1.26 -6.19
CA ALA A 322 6.25 1.67 -7.15
C ALA A 322 6.16 3.17 -7.43
N GLN A 323 4.97 3.67 -7.69
CA GLN A 323 4.71 5.07 -7.99
C GLN A 323 5.05 6.01 -6.82
N VAL A 324 4.63 5.68 -5.59
CA VAL A 324 4.95 6.46 -4.38
C VAL A 324 6.45 6.41 -4.08
N GLY A 325 7.10 5.27 -4.28
CA GLY A 325 8.56 5.12 -4.13
C GLY A 325 9.36 5.84 -5.20
N SER A 326 8.72 6.38 -6.24
CA SER A 326 9.38 6.87 -7.46
C SER A 326 10.31 5.80 -8.06
N ASN A 327 9.83 4.56 -8.09
CA ASN A 327 10.51 3.40 -8.64
C ASN A 327 9.99 3.09 -10.04
N PHE A 328 10.78 2.44 -10.86
CA PHE A 328 10.30 1.84 -12.10
C PHE A 328 9.78 0.42 -11.82
N LEU A 329 8.46 0.20 -11.97
CA LEU A 329 7.88 -1.15 -11.95
C LEU A 329 8.19 -1.83 -13.28
N SER A 330 9.22 -2.67 -13.29
CA SER A 330 9.69 -3.36 -14.51
C SER A 330 8.70 -4.42 -14.99
N GLY A 331 7.95 -5.02 -14.07
CA GLY A 331 6.91 -5.99 -14.38
C GLY A 331 6.47 -6.80 -13.17
N ILE A 332 5.40 -7.53 -13.36
CA ILE A 332 4.89 -8.53 -12.43
C ILE A 332 4.78 -9.82 -13.23
N ALA A 333 5.61 -10.80 -12.90
CA ALA A 333 5.55 -12.12 -13.52
C ALA A 333 4.72 -13.06 -12.62
N THR A 334 3.83 -13.82 -13.24
CA THR A 334 2.92 -14.75 -12.57
C THR A 334 3.09 -16.18 -13.08
N ASP A 335 2.53 -17.15 -12.35
CA ASP A 335 2.48 -18.56 -12.78
C ASP A 335 1.16 -18.94 -13.48
N GLU A 336 0.35 -17.95 -13.90
CA GLU A 336 -0.98 -18.22 -14.46
C GLU A 336 -0.93 -18.68 -15.93
N ILE A 337 -0.68 -17.78 -16.87
CA ILE A 337 -0.90 -18.04 -18.31
C ILE A 337 0.38 -18.52 -18.99
N ASP A 338 1.45 -17.78 -18.88
CA ASP A 338 2.75 -18.03 -19.50
C ASP A 338 3.90 -17.55 -18.61
N PRO A 339 4.19 -18.29 -17.52
CA PRO A 339 5.18 -17.87 -16.53
C PRO A 339 6.58 -17.70 -17.14
N ASP A 340 6.94 -18.51 -18.11
CA ASP A 340 8.25 -18.45 -18.74
C ASP A 340 8.43 -17.13 -19.47
N ARG A 341 7.45 -16.74 -20.25
CA ARG A 341 7.43 -15.47 -20.98
C ARG A 341 7.40 -14.27 -20.03
N ASP A 342 6.56 -14.32 -18.99
CA ASP A 342 6.41 -13.21 -18.05
C ASP A 342 7.71 -12.98 -17.29
N ILE A 343 8.40 -14.03 -16.86
CA ILE A 343 9.69 -13.94 -16.18
C ILE A 343 10.77 -13.40 -17.13
N ASP A 344 10.82 -13.93 -18.37
CA ASP A 344 11.81 -13.48 -19.36
C ASP A 344 11.60 -12.01 -19.74
N GLN A 345 10.36 -11.55 -19.86
CA GLN A 345 10.03 -10.14 -20.08
C GLN A 345 10.39 -9.26 -18.87
N LEU A 346 10.16 -9.74 -17.64
CA LEU A 346 10.59 -9.04 -16.44
C LEU A 346 12.11 -8.86 -16.42
N CYS A 347 12.87 -9.91 -16.75
CA CYS A 347 14.31 -9.85 -16.86
C CYS A 347 14.77 -8.80 -17.89
N ALA A 348 14.16 -8.80 -19.08
CA ALA A 348 14.50 -7.86 -20.15
C ALA A 348 14.23 -6.40 -19.76
N LYS A 349 13.04 -6.12 -19.17
CA LYS A 349 12.65 -4.77 -18.75
C LYS A 349 13.51 -4.26 -17.58
N LEU A 350 13.84 -5.14 -16.63
CA LEU A 350 14.69 -4.80 -15.49
C LEU A 350 16.11 -4.45 -15.96
N GLU A 351 16.67 -5.28 -16.85
CA GLU A 351 18.00 -5.01 -17.44
C GLU A 351 18.01 -3.72 -18.27
N TYR A 352 16.99 -3.47 -19.08
CA TYR A 352 16.85 -2.21 -19.81
C TYR A 352 16.87 -0.99 -18.86
N ALA A 353 16.10 -1.05 -17.79
CA ALA A 353 16.03 0.03 -16.82
C ALA A 353 17.38 0.27 -16.12
N LEU A 354 18.12 -0.79 -15.78
CA LEU A 354 19.46 -0.70 -15.19
C LEU A 354 20.48 -0.10 -16.14
N GLN A 355 20.41 -0.44 -17.44
CA GLN A 355 21.32 0.11 -18.47
C GLN A 355 21.05 1.57 -18.78
N THR A 356 19.77 1.93 -18.91
CA THR A 356 19.37 3.26 -19.40
C THR A 356 19.01 4.24 -18.27
N ARG A 357 18.89 3.75 -17.03
CA ARG A 357 18.33 4.49 -15.89
C ARG A 357 16.92 5.00 -16.18
N TYR A 358 16.16 4.20 -16.92
CA TYR A 358 14.80 4.57 -17.31
C TYR A 358 13.89 4.68 -16.08
N LEU A 359 13.18 5.82 -16.00
CA LEU A 359 12.16 6.07 -15.01
C LEU A 359 10.97 6.78 -15.69
N PRO A 360 9.77 6.19 -15.73
CA PRO A 360 8.60 6.85 -16.29
C PRO A 360 8.12 7.99 -15.37
N PRO A 361 7.43 8.99 -15.93
CA PRO A 361 6.75 9.99 -15.10
C PRO A 361 5.75 9.31 -14.16
N GLN A 362 5.60 9.89 -12.97
CA GLN A 362 4.60 9.41 -12.01
C GLN A 362 3.16 9.63 -12.54
N ASN A 363 2.29 8.68 -12.26
CA ASN A 363 0.85 8.79 -12.48
C ASN A 363 0.14 9.33 -11.22
N PHE A 364 -1.21 9.31 -11.22
CA PHE A 364 -2.02 9.77 -10.09
C PHE A 364 -1.63 9.10 -8.76
N TYR A 365 -1.30 7.81 -8.75
CA TYR A 365 -0.92 7.09 -7.52
C TYR A 365 0.34 7.68 -6.88
N GLY A 366 1.37 7.97 -7.68
CA GLY A 366 2.60 8.58 -7.18
C GLY A 366 2.38 10.03 -6.74
N ILE A 367 1.81 10.84 -7.62
CA ILE A 367 1.57 12.28 -7.36
C ILE A 367 0.64 12.47 -6.16
N GLY A 368 -0.48 11.74 -6.09
CA GLY A 368 -1.44 11.83 -4.99
C GLY A 368 -0.85 11.38 -3.65
N GLY A 369 -0.18 10.22 -3.64
CA GLY A 369 0.46 9.69 -2.44
C GLY A 369 1.57 10.61 -1.92
N MET A 370 2.43 11.10 -2.81
CA MET A 370 3.51 12.03 -2.44
C MET A 370 2.99 13.37 -1.96
N LYS A 371 1.86 13.84 -2.50
CA LYS A 371 1.22 15.06 -2.00
C LYS A 371 0.77 14.90 -0.55
N ILE A 372 0.16 13.78 -0.20
CA ILE A 372 -0.28 13.49 1.19
C ILE A 372 0.91 13.47 2.13
N PHE A 373 1.99 12.77 1.78
CA PHE A 373 3.21 12.73 2.57
C PHE A 373 3.86 14.10 2.72
N ARG A 374 3.96 14.87 1.63
CA ARG A 374 4.51 16.21 1.62
C ARG A 374 3.77 17.13 2.61
N ASP A 375 2.45 17.14 2.53
CA ASP A 375 1.60 18.02 3.34
C ASP A 375 1.68 17.60 4.82
N LEU A 376 1.64 16.30 5.12
CA LEU A 376 1.78 15.75 6.47
C LEU A 376 3.13 16.09 7.11
N ILE A 377 4.24 15.82 6.39
CA ILE A 377 5.59 16.07 6.90
C ILE A 377 5.84 17.56 7.08
N TRP A 378 5.31 18.40 6.20
CA TRP A 378 5.40 19.84 6.33
C TRP A 378 4.69 20.34 7.59
N LEU A 379 3.47 19.87 7.83
CA LEU A 379 2.68 20.23 9.01
C LEU A 379 3.37 19.78 10.30
N MET A 380 3.89 18.54 10.31
CA MET A 380 4.48 17.89 11.47
C MET A 380 6.01 17.95 11.52
N GLN A 381 6.65 18.90 10.83
CA GLN A 381 8.11 18.95 10.63
C GLN A 381 8.91 18.94 11.95
N GLY A 382 8.39 19.52 13.03
CA GLY A 382 9.04 19.52 14.33
C GLY A 382 9.11 18.14 14.98
N MET A 383 8.09 17.30 14.75
CA MET A 383 8.04 15.92 15.23
C MET A 383 8.69 14.94 14.25
N MET A 384 8.48 15.12 12.95
CA MET A 384 9.00 14.28 11.87
C MET A 384 10.33 14.80 11.31
N ARG A 385 11.29 15.08 12.18
CA ARG A 385 12.53 15.81 11.84
C ARG A 385 13.39 15.12 10.78
N ALA A 386 13.51 13.79 10.85
CA ALA A 386 14.31 13.04 9.89
C ALA A 386 13.67 13.06 8.50
N ASP A 387 12.36 12.90 8.43
CA ASP A 387 11.60 12.95 7.18
C ASP A 387 11.63 14.36 6.58
N HIS A 388 11.41 15.40 7.40
CA HIS A 388 11.49 16.79 6.97
C HIS A 388 12.86 17.15 6.37
N LYS A 389 13.95 16.72 7.03
CA LYS A 389 15.32 16.93 6.53
C LYS A 389 15.52 16.28 5.16
N PHE A 390 15.02 15.05 4.99
CA PHE A 390 15.12 14.32 3.73
C PHE A 390 14.33 15.03 2.62
N TYR A 391 13.07 15.40 2.86
CA TYR A 391 12.21 16.09 1.89
C TYR A 391 12.78 17.44 1.45
N LYS A 392 13.39 18.17 2.37
CA LYS A 392 14.08 19.42 2.06
C LYS A 392 15.30 19.20 1.17
N ALA A 393 16.14 18.21 1.50
CA ALA A 393 17.36 17.87 0.74
C ALA A 393 17.03 17.41 -0.69
N HIS A 394 15.97 16.62 -0.86
CA HIS A 394 15.55 16.08 -2.16
C HIS A 394 14.52 16.98 -2.90
N LYS A 395 14.29 18.22 -2.43
CA LYS A 395 13.39 19.21 -3.06
C LYS A 395 11.96 18.71 -3.28
N GLN A 396 11.46 17.85 -2.39
CA GLN A 396 10.13 17.24 -2.49
C GLN A 396 8.99 18.17 -2.04
N TYR A 397 9.29 19.40 -1.60
CA TYR A 397 8.30 20.42 -1.24
C TYR A 397 7.93 21.32 -2.42
N ASP A 398 7.09 20.83 -3.31
CA ASP A 398 6.65 21.47 -4.56
C ASP A 398 5.30 22.19 -4.42
N PHE A 399 5.08 22.93 -3.34
CA PHE A 399 3.81 23.61 -3.07
C PHE A 399 3.41 24.58 -4.17
N PRO A 400 2.16 24.51 -4.74
CA PRO A 400 1.67 25.43 -5.75
C PRO A 400 1.71 26.89 -5.30
N GLN A 401 1.50 27.17 -4.00
CA GLN A 401 1.52 28.51 -3.40
C GLN A 401 2.86 29.23 -3.55
N LYS A 402 3.94 28.52 -3.83
CA LYS A 402 5.26 29.11 -4.12
C LYS A 402 5.34 29.74 -5.52
N GLN A 403 4.39 29.45 -6.43
CA GLN A 403 4.36 29.94 -7.81
C GLN A 403 3.58 31.25 -7.95
N ARG A 404 3.81 32.22 -7.06
CA ARG A 404 3.06 33.50 -7.00
C ARG A 404 3.08 34.28 -8.33
N GLY A 405 4.18 34.24 -9.08
CA GLY A 405 4.28 34.88 -10.40
C GLY A 405 3.31 34.30 -11.44
N LYS A 406 3.15 32.95 -11.46
CA LYS A 406 2.17 32.29 -12.33
C LYS A 406 0.74 32.62 -11.89
N MET A 407 0.47 32.70 -10.59
CA MET A 407 -0.83 33.06 -10.07
C MET A 407 -1.22 34.50 -10.52
N LEU A 408 -0.30 35.43 -10.38
CA LEU A 408 -0.53 36.82 -10.83
C LEU A 408 -0.79 36.89 -12.35
N ALA A 409 0.02 36.16 -13.14
CA ALA A 409 -0.19 36.09 -14.60
C ALA A 409 -1.60 35.57 -14.96
N MET A 410 -2.09 34.53 -14.20
CA MET A 410 -3.45 34.00 -14.42
C MET A 410 -4.55 35.00 -14.03
N TYR A 411 -4.36 35.84 -13.02
CA TYR A 411 -5.30 36.92 -12.71
C TYR A 411 -5.38 37.95 -13.87
N LEU A 412 -4.26 38.30 -14.48
CA LEU A 412 -4.23 39.17 -15.65
C LEU A 412 -4.94 38.53 -16.85
N VAL A 413 -4.68 37.28 -17.14
CA VAL A 413 -5.37 36.53 -18.21
C VAL A 413 -6.87 36.46 -17.91
N GLY A 414 -7.28 36.16 -16.68
CA GLY A 414 -8.69 36.13 -16.28
C GLY A 414 -9.39 37.49 -16.45
N ALA A 415 -8.72 38.57 -16.08
CA ALA A 415 -9.26 39.92 -16.28
C ALA A 415 -9.47 40.26 -17.78
N MET A 416 -8.53 39.87 -18.64
CA MET A 416 -8.67 40.02 -20.09
C MET A 416 -9.83 39.20 -20.67
N MET A 417 -10.09 38.01 -20.16
CA MET A 417 -11.18 37.12 -20.60
C MET A 417 -12.59 37.67 -20.25
N ASN A 418 -12.73 38.56 -19.28
CA ASN A 418 -14.01 39.18 -18.93
C ASN A 418 -14.48 40.28 -19.96
N SER A 419 -13.62 40.71 -20.85
CA SER A 419 -13.98 41.66 -21.89
C SER A 419 -14.61 40.97 -23.11
N LYS A 420 -15.88 41.30 -23.44
CA LYS A 420 -16.59 40.68 -24.58
C LYS A 420 -15.84 40.87 -25.92
N LYS A 421 -15.17 42.04 -26.13
CA LYS A 421 -14.37 42.34 -27.34
C LYS A 421 -13.05 41.51 -27.41
N LEU A 422 -12.45 41.20 -26.26
CA LEU A 422 -11.25 40.37 -26.21
C LEU A 422 -11.55 38.88 -26.32
N LYS A 423 -12.70 38.44 -25.84
CA LYS A 423 -13.08 37.01 -25.83
C LYS A 423 -13.14 36.41 -27.25
N THR A 424 -13.62 37.20 -28.25
CA THR A 424 -13.68 36.74 -29.66
C THR A 424 -12.31 36.75 -30.34
N LYS A 425 -11.41 37.65 -29.96
CA LYS A 425 -10.03 37.70 -30.47
C LYS A 425 -9.10 36.73 -29.74
N LEU A 426 -9.40 36.40 -28.48
CA LEU A 426 -8.62 35.49 -27.64
C LEU A 426 -8.89 34.01 -27.93
N GLY A 427 -9.99 33.63 -28.60
CA GLY A 427 -10.32 32.22 -28.84
C GLY A 427 -9.24 31.47 -29.64
N SER A 428 -8.76 32.05 -30.75
CA SER A 428 -7.64 31.50 -31.52
C SER A 428 -6.29 31.82 -30.86
N ALA A 429 -6.11 33.02 -30.30
CA ALA A 429 -4.90 33.44 -29.63
C ALA A 429 -4.62 32.63 -28.34
N MET A 430 -5.66 32.13 -27.67
CA MET A 430 -5.51 31.27 -26.48
C MET A 430 -4.94 29.91 -26.84
N THR A 431 -5.42 29.31 -27.95
CA THR A 431 -4.85 28.07 -28.46
C THR A 431 -3.40 28.22 -28.89
N ASP A 432 -3.12 29.28 -29.64
CA ASP A 432 -1.74 29.60 -30.06
C ASP A 432 -0.84 29.91 -28.87
N GLY A 433 -1.32 30.61 -27.85
CA GLY A 433 -0.60 30.89 -26.62
C GLY A 433 -0.30 29.62 -25.82
N MET A 434 -1.23 28.66 -25.77
CA MET A 434 -1.02 27.36 -25.15
C MET A 434 0.02 26.50 -25.91
N LEU A 435 0.08 26.60 -27.22
CA LEU A 435 0.99 25.85 -28.09
C LEU A 435 2.36 26.52 -28.23
N MET A 436 2.48 27.81 -27.96
CA MET A 436 3.74 28.57 -28.15
C MET A 436 4.94 27.96 -27.42
N PRO A 437 4.85 27.51 -26.15
CA PRO A 437 5.99 26.87 -25.48
C PRO A 437 6.45 25.59 -26.20
N TYR A 438 5.50 24.80 -26.71
CA TYR A 438 5.79 23.56 -27.42
C TYR A 438 6.41 23.83 -28.81
N LYS A 439 5.91 24.82 -29.54
CA LYS A 439 6.51 25.25 -30.82
C LYS A 439 7.99 25.62 -30.66
N LYS A 440 8.34 26.35 -29.58
CA LYS A 440 9.74 26.69 -29.29
C LYS A 440 10.62 25.46 -29.12
N VAL A 441 10.13 24.43 -28.38
CA VAL A 441 10.87 23.18 -28.20
C VAL A 441 11.05 22.44 -29.53
N LEU A 442 9.96 22.33 -30.32
CA LEU A 442 10.01 21.66 -31.62
C LEU A 442 10.96 22.35 -32.60
N ASP A 443 10.95 23.69 -32.63
CA ASP A 443 11.86 24.48 -33.47
C ASP A 443 13.33 24.36 -33.04
N GLN A 444 13.57 24.22 -31.74
CA GLN A 444 14.92 23.95 -31.21
C GLN A 444 15.45 22.60 -31.67
N VAL A 445 14.66 21.53 -31.53
CA VAL A 445 15.04 20.17 -31.96
C VAL A 445 15.30 20.14 -33.48
N LYS A 446 14.48 20.80 -34.31
CA LYS A 446 14.71 20.91 -35.76
C LYS A 446 16.03 21.59 -36.08
N LYS A 447 16.41 22.67 -35.35
CA LYS A 447 17.70 23.33 -35.55
C LYS A 447 18.87 22.42 -35.19
N GLU A 448 18.78 21.70 -34.09
CA GLU A 448 19.81 20.75 -33.66
C GLU A 448 19.98 19.59 -34.66
N GLN A 449 18.90 19.07 -35.24
CA GLN A 449 18.94 18.03 -36.29
C GLN A 449 19.49 18.56 -37.63
N SER A 450 19.37 19.84 -37.94
CA SER A 450 19.90 20.43 -39.19
C SER A 450 21.38 20.82 -39.10
N GLN A 451 21.99 20.73 -37.92
CA GLN A 451 23.41 21.01 -37.66
C GLN A 451 24.26 19.73 -37.52
N ASN A 452 23.63 18.56 -37.44
CA ASN A 452 24.25 17.23 -37.51
C ASN A 452 24.04 16.60 -38.89
#